data_deb43da58018a08e0821d5197289397e
#
_entry.id   deb43da58018a08e0821d5197289397e
#
_cell.length_a   1.000
_cell.length_b   1.000
_cell.length_c   1.000
_cell.angle_alpha   90.00
_cell.angle_beta   90.00
_cell.angle_gamma   90.00
#
_symmetry.space_group_name_H-M   'P 1'
#
loop_
_entity.id
_entity.type
_entity.pdbx_description
1 polymer ?
#
loop_
_entity_poly.entity_id
_entity_poly.type
_entity_poly.pdbx_seq_one_letter_code
_entity_poly.pdbx_strand_id
1 'polypeptide(L)'
;MYKKSNLFYIKFYIDIIREIWKNTIVKINNERKGIKMEKKRGFEIAKGFENKGINLPERKTKYSAGYDVEAAEDVVVPSFKKGMAPTLIKTGIKAYMQDDEVLLLYNRSSNPKKKGLILANSVGVIDKDYYGNQDNDGHIMFAFYNIKDEDVIIKKGECIGQAIFQKYFLADNDAAEGTREGGFGSTSK
;
A
#
# COMPACT_ATOMS: atom_id res chain seq x y z
N MET A 1 -3.89 -71.99 12.43
CA MET A 1 -5.05 -71.28 11.90
C MET A 1 -5.19 -69.82 12.43
N TYR A 2 -4.25 -69.27 13.13
CA TYR A 2 -4.32 -67.95 13.85
C TYR A 2 -3.70 -66.71 13.09
N LYS A 3 -3.05 -66.94 11.94
CA LYS A 3 -2.35 -65.80 11.25
C LYS A 3 -3.20 -65.01 10.23
N LYS A 4 -4.32 -65.55 9.74
CA LYS A 4 -5.16 -64.87 8.73
C LYS A 4 -6.15 -63.86 9.33
N SER A 5 -6.56 -64.00 10.59
CA SER A 5 -7.49 -63.07 11.23
C SER A 5 -6.86 -61.72 11.57
N ASN A 6 -5.60 -61.68 12.03
CA ASN A 6 -4.92 -60.47 12.40
C ASN A 6 -4.66 -59.54 11.20
N LEU A 7 -4.40 -60.09 10.02
CA LEU A 7 -4.14 -59.29 8.79
C LEU A 7 -5.40 -58.57 8.29
N PHE A 8 -6.56 -59.21 8.49
CA PHE A 8 -7.85 -58.61 8.13
C PHE A 8 -8.20 -57.42 9.04
N TYR A 9 -8.00 -57.57 10.36
CA TYR A 9 -8.21 -56.47 11.30
C TYR A 9 -7.26 -55.29 11.06
N ILE A 10 -6.00 -55.57 10.80
CA ILE A 10 -5.01 -54.52 10.50
C ILE A 10 -5.42 -53.73 9.23
N LYS A 11 -5.82 -54.44 8.20
CA LYS A 11 -6.27 -53.78 6.93
C LYS A 11 -7.52 -52.94 7.19
N PHE A 12 -8.49 -53.43 7.92
CA PHE A 12 -9.71 -52.73 8.30
C PHE A 12 -9.41 -51.45 9.09
N TYR A 13 -8.50 -51.49 10.08
CA TYR A 13 -8.09 -50.29 10.82
C TYR A 13 -7.34 -49.29 9.96
N ILE A 14 -6.48 -49.73 9.03
CA ILE A 14 -5.78 -48.84 8.10
C ILE A 14 -6.80 -48.13 7.20
N ASP A 15 -7.80 -48.81 6.70
CA ASP A 15 -8.82 -48.23 5.84
C ASP A 15 -9.67 -47.19 6.58
N ILE A 16 -10.06 -47.48 7.82
CA ILE A 16 -10.74 -46.49 8.70
C ILE A 16 -9.87 -45.25 8.93
N ILE A 17 -8.60 -45.43 9.28
CA ILE A 17 -7.69 -44.31 9.49
C ILE A 17 -7.55 -43.47 8.22
N ARG A 18 -7.43 -44.10 7.06
CA ARG A 18 -7.37 -43.40 5.77
C ARG A 18 -8.62 -42.55 5.49
N GLU A 19 -9.80 -43.09 5.80
CA GLU A 19 -11.06 -42.39 5.60
C GLU A 19 -11.20 -41.17 6.55
N ILE A 20 -10.82 -41.34 7.81
CA ILE A 20 -10.77 -40.24 8.80
C ILE A 20 -9.81 -39.16 8.34
N TRP A 21 -8.62 -39.53 7.89
CA TRP A 21 -7.62 -38.56 7.35
C TRP A 21 -8.12 -37.80 6.12
N LYS A 22 -8.75 -38.47 5.16
CA LYS A 22 -9.34 -37.84 3.98
C LYS A 22 -10.40 -36.81 4.38
N ASN A 23 -11.33 -37.22 5.26
CA ASN A 23 -12.40 -36.33 5.72
C ASN A 23 -11.88 -35.13 6.50
N THR A 24 -10.84 -35.36 7.32
CA THR A 24 -10.17 -34.27 8.07
C THR A 24 -9.46 -33.29 7.14
N ILE A 25 -8.74 -33.80 6.13
CA ILE A 25 -8.07 -32.94 5.12
C ILE A 25 -9.10 -32.14 4.32
N VAL A 26 -10.20 -32.75 3.92
CA VAL A 26 -11.29 -32.04 3.20
C VAL A 26 -11.89 -30.95 4.07
N LYS A 27 -12.12 -31.22 5.35
CA LYS A 27 -12.64 -30.22 6.31
C LYS A 27 -11.68 -29.05 6.48
N ILE A 28 -10.39 -29.32 6.69
CA ILE A 28 -9.34 -28.29 6.83
C ILE A 28 -9.24 -27.45 5.55
N ASN A 29 -9.30 -28.05 4.38
CA ASN A 29 -9.24 -27.34 3.10
C ASN A 29 -10.48 -26.47 2.85
N ASN A 30 -11.66 -26.92 3.29
CA ASN A 30 -12.90 -26.13 3.19
C ASN A 30 -12.89 -24.96 4.20
N GLU A 31 -12.41 -25.16 5.42
CA GLU A 31 -12.22 -24.10 6.39
C GLU A 31 -11.18 -23.06 5.89
N ARG A 32 -10.07 -23.48 5.30
CA ARG A 32 -9.08 -22.58 4.67
C ARG A 32 -9.64 -21.79 3.49
N LYS A 33 -10.54 -22.35 2.69
CA LYS A 33 -11.24 -21.63 1.60
C LYS A 33 -12.24 -20.61 2.12
N GLY A 34 -12.76 -20.78 3.33
CA GLY A 34 -13.68 -19.84 3.99
C GLY A 34 -12.98 -18.69 4.74
N ILE A 35 -11.68 -18.81 5.02
CA ILE A 35 -10.91 -17.74 5.68
C ILE A 35 -10.51 -16.71 4.60
N LYS A 36 -11.41 -15.78 4.30
CA LYS A 36 -11.04 -14.54 3.60
C LYS A 36 -10.10 -13.79 4.53
N MET A 37 -8.80 -13.78 4.24
CA MET A 37 -7.85 -13.00 5.02
C MET A 37 -8.33 -11.55 5.03
N GLU A 38 -8.64 -11.02 6.20
CA GLU A 38 -9.03 -9.62 6.37
C GLU A 38 -7.88 -8.74 5.91
N LYS A 39 -8.17 -7.87 4.95
CA LYS A 39 -7.19 -6.90 4.45
C LYS A 39 -6.90 -5.87 5.54
N LYS A 40 -5.70 -5.87 6.10
CA LYS A 40 -5.32 -4.93 7.17
C LYS A 40 -4.75 -3.63 6.65
N ARG A 41 -3.81 -3.70 5.72
CA ARG A 41 -3.18 -2.54 5.08
C ARG A 41 -2.59 -2.92 3.74
N GLY A 42 -2.50 -1.95 2.83
CA GLY A 42 -1.92 -2.18 1.52
C GLY A 42 -2.25 -1.07 0.53
N PHE A 43 -1.95 -1.36 -0.72
CA PHE A 43 -2.17 -0.45 -1.83
C PHE A 43 -3.12 -1.06 -2.84
N GLU A 44 -3.86 -0.20 -3.52
CA GLU A 44 -4.72 -0.55 -4.65
C GLU A 44 -4.54 0.47 -5.77
N ILE A 45 -4.95 0.13 -6.98
CA ILE A 45 -4.99 1.08 -8.08
C ILE A 45 -6.11 2.07 -7.84
N ALA A 46 -5.83 3.36 -7.97
CA ALA A 46 -6.83 4.41 -7.86
C ALA A 46 -7.73 4.45 -9.11
N LYS A 47 -8.96 4.89 -8.94
CA LYS A 47 -9.94 5.02 -10.02
C LYS A 47 -9.39 5.84 -11.19
N GLY A 48 -9.56 5.32 -12.40
CA GLY A 48 -9.06 5.93 -13.63
C GLY A 48 -7.61 5.58 -13.99
N PHE A 49 -6.95 4.71 -13.20
CA PHE A 49 -5.60 4.22 -13.47
C PHE A 49 -5.54 2.71 -13.75
N GLU A 50 -6.67 2.00 -13.76
CA GLU A 50 -6.76 0.54 -13.83
C GLU A 50 -6.04 -0.05 -15.06
N ASN A 51 -6.07 0.65 -16.18
CA ASN A 51 -5.48 0.18 -17.45
C ASN A 51 -4.20 0.94 -17.82
N LYS A 52 -3.58 1.65 -16.88
CA LYS A 52 -2.39 2.49 -17.15
C LYS A 52 -1.08 1.78 -16.82
N GLY A 53 -1.08 0.47 -16.54
CA GLY A 53 0.13 -0.28 -16.23
C GLY A 53 0.88 0.29 -15.02
N ILE A 54 0.15 0.54 -13.93
CA ILE A 54 0.68 1.03 -12.66
C ILE A 54 1.19 -0.15 -11.85
N ASN A 55 2.40 -0.06 -11.35
CA ASN A 55 2.95 -1.01 -10.38
C ASN A 55 2.52 -0.63 -8.97
N LEU A 56 2.04 -1.60 -8.18
CA LEU A 56 1.81 -1.38 -6.75
C LEU A 56 3.14 -1.24 -6.01
N PRO A 57 3.21 -0.38 -4.98
CA PRO A 57 4.42 -0.17 -4.20
C PRO A 57 4.94 -1.45 -3.55
N GLU A 58 6.25 -1.66 -3.60
CA GLU A 58 6.91 -2.82 -3.01
C GLU A 58 8.18 -2.45 -2.24
N ARG A 59 8.51 -3.25 -1.23
CA ARG A 59 9.79 -3.15 -0.52
C ARG A 59 10.86 -3.92 -1.27
N LYS A 60 12.01 -3.31 -1.47
CA LYS A 60 13.11 -3.94 -2.24
C LYS A 60 13.97 -4.90 -1.41
N THR A 61 13.93 -4.81 -0.07
CA THR A 61 14.71 -5.69 0.81
C THR A 61 13.86 -6.19 1.99
N LYS A 62 14.30 -7.28 2.60
CA LYS A 62 13.61 -7.91 3.75
C LYS A 62 13.39 -6.94 4.92
N TYR A 63 14.33 -6.04 5.17
CA TYR A 63 14.34 -5.14 6.33
C TYR A 63 14.11 -3.66 5.98
N SER A 64 13.84 -3.31 4.73
CA SER A 64 13.41 -1.95 4.40
C SER A 64 12.01 -1.68 4.95
N ALA A 65 11.78 -0.51 5.53
CA ALA A 65 10.46 -0.08 5.98
C ALA A 65 9.63 0.51 4.83
N GLY A 66 10.30 1.23 3.91
CA GLY A 66 9.65 1.96 2.83
C GLY A 66 9.24 1.07 1.65
N TYR A 67 8.05 1.32 1.15
CA TYR A 67 7.54 0.82 -0.12
C TYR A 67 7.87 1.85 -1.20
N ASP A 68 8.63 1.46 -2.22
CA ASP A 68 8.97 2.34 -3.34
C ASP A 68 7.71 2.71 -4.13
N VAL A 69 7.53 4.01 -4.40
CA VAL A 69 6.38 4.54 -5.15
C VAL A 69 6.86 5.15 -6.45
N GLU A 70 6.20 4.80 -7.55
CA GLU A 70 6.56 5.20 -8.90
C GLU A 70 5.63 6.30 -9.45
N ALA A 71 6.14 7.09 -10.40
CA ALA A 71 5.34 8.03 -11.17
C ALA A 71 4.43 7.29 -12.16
N ALA A 72 3.15 7.68 -12.23
CA ALA A 72 2.15 7.08 -13.12
C ALA A 72 2.30 7.50 -14.58
N GLU A 73 2.95 8.64 -14.84
CA GLU A 73 3.09 9.26 -16.16
C GLU A 73 4.39 10.07 -16.24
N ASP A 74 4.80 10.46 -17.45
CA ASP A 74 5.91 11.39 -17.65
C ASP A 74 5.50 12.77 -17.14
N VAL A 75 6.36 13.42 -16.34
CA VAL A 75 6.11 14.73 -15.74
C VAL A 75 7.36 15.58 -15.83
N VAL A 76 7.19 16.85 -16.19
CA VAL A 76 8.24 17.87 -16.09
C VAL A 76 8.05 18.63 -14.79
N VAL A 77 9.10 18.65 -13.96
CA VAL A 77 9.17 19.50 -12.76
C VAL A 77 9.99 20.75 -13.13
N PRO A 78 9.35 21.91 -13.29
CA PRO A 78 10.02 23.11 -13.80
C PRO A 78 11.15 23.56 -12.89
N SER A 79 12.16 24.18 -13.47
CA SER A 79 13.24 24.87 -12.77
C SER A 79 12.68 25.92 -11.81
N PHE A 80 13.33 26.12 -10.65
CA PHE A 80 12.95 27.18 -9.72
C PHE A 80 12.99 28.58 -10.35
N LYS A 81 13.78 28.80 -11.41
CA LYS A 81 13.82 30.07 -12.16
C LYS A 81 12.51 30.37 -12.87
N LYS A 82 11.68 29.39 -13.12
CA LYS A 82 10.34 29.53 -13.74
C LYS A 82 9.22 29.76 -12.72
N GLY A 83 9.57 29.82 -11.45
CA GLY A 83 8.66 30.00 -10.34
C GLY A 83 8.75 28.86 -9.31
N MET A 84 8.50 29.19 -8.05
CA MET A 84 8.54 28.25 -6.91
C MET A 84 7.15 27.68 -6.62
N ALA A 85 6.54 27.00 -7.59
CA ALA A 85 5.31 26.26 -7.37
C ALA A 85 5.60 24.74 -7.29
N PRO A 86 5.00 24.01 -6.35
CA PRO A 86 5.19 22.57 -6.29
C PRO A 86 4.48 21.88 -7.47
N THR A 87 5.15 20.90 -8.06
CA THR A 87 4.57 20.05 -9.09
C THR A 87 4.01 18.79 -8.45
N LEU A 88 2.71 18.54 -8.65
CA LEU A 88 2.06 17.31 -8.21
C LEU A 88 2.34 16.17 -9.20
N ILE A 89 2.95 15.09 -8.73
CA ILE A 89 3.25 13.90 -9.52
C ILE A 89 2.27 12.81 -9.12
N LYS A 90 1.48 12.36 -10.08
CA LYS A 90 0.50 11.28 -9.90
C LYS A 90 1.19 9.94 -9.77
N THR A 91 0.67 9.09 -8.90
CA THR A 91 1.19 7.71 -8.67
C THR A 91 0.24 6.63 -9.19
N GLY A 92 -1.03 6.95 -9.35
CA GLY A 92 -2.08 6.02 -9.75
C GLY A 92 -2.47 5.01 -8.66
N ILE A 93 -2.05 5.21 -7.42
CA ILE A 93 -2.34 4.32 -6.30
C ILE A 93 -3.15 5.00 -5.20
N LYS A 94 -3.82 4.20 -4.40
CA LYS A 94 -4.44 4.56 -3.11
C LYS A 94 -4.06 3.54 -2.06
N ALA A 95 -4.23 3.87 -0.77
CA ALA A 95 -3.83 2.99 0.34
C ALA A 95 -4.95 2.82 1.34
N TYR A 96 -5.16 1.58 1.80
CA TYR A 96 -6.04 1.24 2.91
C TYR A 96 -5.23 0.80 4.12
N MET A 97 -5.74 1.07 5.33
CA MET A 97 -5.04 0.79 6.59
C MET A 97 -6.01 0.67 7.77
N GLN A 98 -5.48 0.28 8.93
CA GLN A 98 -6.25 0.17 10.18
C GLN A 98 -6.54 1.57 10.78
N ASP A 99 -7.43 1.63 11.76
CA ASP A 99 -7.90 2.88 12.39
C ASP A 99 -6.79 3.62 13.17
N ASP A 100 -5.79 2.89 13.64
CA ASP A 100 -4.63 3.38 14.39
C ASP A 100 -3.37 3.55 13.54
N GLU A 101 -3.53 3.65 12.21
CA GLU A 101 -2.44 3.72 11.25
C GLU A 101 -2.53 4.95 10.35
N VAL A 102 -1.37 5.41 9.94
CA VAL A 102 -1.15 6.48 8.97
C VAL A 102 -0.14 6.01 7.94
N LEU A 103 -0.29 6.45 6.68
CA LEU A 103 0.73 6.25 5.65
C LEU A 103 1.52 7.53 5.48
N LEU A 104 2.82 7.47 5.73
CA LEU A 104 3.73 8.60 5.58
C LEU A 104 4.51 8.49 4.27
N LEU A 105 4.53 9.58 3.52
CA LEU A 105 5.24 9.69 2.24
C LEU A 105 6.55 10.44 2.43
N TYR A 106 7.64 9.80 2.05
CA TYR A 106 8.99 10.35 2.18
C TYR A 106 9.65 10.50 0.82
N ASN A 107 10.52 11.51 0.70
CA ASN A 107 11.39 11.65 -0.45
C ASN A 107 12.39 10.47 -0.52
N ARG A 108 12.87 10.14 -1.72
CA ARG A 108 14.04 9.27 -1.83
C ARG A 108 15.30 10.02 -1.42
N SER A 109 16.18 9.38 -0.69
CA SER A 109 17.45 9.95 -0.23
C SER A 109 18.33 10.50 -1.39
N SER A 110 18.19 9.92 -2.58
CA SER A 110 18.97 10.36 -3.75
C SER A 110 18.39 11.57 -4.49
N ASN A 111 17.10 11.88 -4.33
CA ASN A 111 16.41 12.92 -5.11
C ASN A 111 17.02 14.32 -4.89
N PRO A 112 17.27 14.81 -3.65
CA PRO A 112 17.84 16.13 -3.46
C PRO A 112 19.20 16.28 -4.15
N LYS A 113 20.07 15.26 -3.99
CA LYS A 113 21.43 15.32 -4.54
C LYS A 113 21.47 15.12 -6.06
N LYS A 114 20.77 14.12 -6.58
CA LYS A 114 20.86 13.76 -8.00
C LYS A 114 19.98 14.64 -8.89
N LYS A 115 18.76 14.92 -8.44
CA LYS A 115 17.73 15.59 -9.22
C LYS A 115 17.37 16.99 -8.73
N GLY A 116 17.81 17.39 -7.53
CA GLY A 116 17.40 18.65 -6.92
C GLY A 116 15.91 18.68 -6.57
N LEU A 117 15.27 17.52 -6.36
CA LEU A 117 13.87 17.41 -6.00
C LEU A 117 13.69 17.37 -4.50
N ILE A 118 12.94 18.30 -3.97
CA ILE A 118 12.59 18.40 -2.54
C ILE A 118 11.08 18.21 -2.41
N LEU A 119 10.66 17.34 -1.49
CA LEU A 119 9.24 17.15 -1.19
C LEU A 119 8.68 18.40 -0.52
N ALA A 120 7.65 19.01 -1.13
CA ALA A 120 7.18 20.36 -0.77
C ALA A 120 6.62 20.43 0.66
N ASN A 121 6.00 19.37 1.15
CA ASN A 121 5.43 19.27 2.49
C ASN A 121 6.33 18.49 3.47
N SER A 122 7.62 18.31 3.19
CA SER A 122 8.59 17.52 3.97
C SER A 122 8.20 16.04 4.10
N VAL A 123 7.04 15.75 4.67
CA VAL A 123 6.42 14.42 4.79
C VAL A 123 4.97 14.54 4.37
N GLY A 124 4.53 13.70 3.43
CA GLY A 124 3.11 13.58 3.10
C GLY A 124 2.41 12.72 4.15
N VAL A 125 1.28 13.18 4.65
CA VAL A 125 0.45 12.45 5.61
C VAL A 125 -0.81 11.99 4.88
N ILE A 126 -1.01 10.68 4.81
CA ILE A 126 -2.19 10.05 4.22
C ILE A 126 -2.95 9.36 5.34
N ASP A 127 -4.07 9.94 5.70
CA ASP A 127 -4.95 9.44 6.74
C ASP A 127 -5.79 8.26 6.23
N LYS A 128 -6.31 7.44 7.14
CA LYS A 128 -7.15 6.29 6.78
C LYS A 128 -8.38 6.69 5.97
N ASP A 129 -9.03 7.78 6.36
CA ASP A 129 -10.26 8.29 5.74
C ASP A 129 -10.03 9.00 4.38
N TYR A 130 -8.77 9.13 3.95
CA TYR A 130 -8.45 9.57 2.60
C TYR A 130 -8.77 8.52 1.54
N TYR A 131 -8.75 7.23 1.92
CA TYR A 131 -9.08 6.11 1.02
C TYR A 131 -10.54 6.17 0.56
N GLY A 132 -10.72 6.15 -0.76
CA GLY A 132 -12.05 6.12 -1.38
C GLY A 132 -12.85 7.42 -1.22
N ASN A 133 -12.22 8.56 -0.92
CA ASN A 133 -12.92 9.84 -0.84
C ASN A 133 -13.56 10.22 -2.18
N GLN A 134 -14.55 11.12 -2.14
CA GLN A 134 -15.39 11.45 -3.29
C GLN A 134 -14.65 12.21 -4.39
N ASP A 135 -13.64 13.02 -4.04
CA ASP A 135 -12.91 13.87 -4.98
C ASP A 135 -12.03 13.07 -5.93
N ASN A 136 -11.21 12.18 -5.38
CA ASN A 136 -10.14 11.53 -6.15
C ASN A 136 -9.91 10.06 -5.79
N ASP A 137 -10.87 9.40 -5.12
CA ASP A 137 -10.80 7.98 -4.73
C ASP A 137 -9.64 7.65 -3.77
N GLY A 138 -9.05 8.66 -3.13
CA GLY A 138 -7.84 8.50 -2.29
C GLY A 138 -6.55 8.42 -3.09
N HIS A 139 -6.54 8.94 -4.32
CA HIS A 139 -5.36 8.95 -5.18
C HIS A 139 -4.19 9.70 -4.56
N ILE A 140 -3.09 9.01 -4.32
CA ILE A 140 -1.88 9.52 -3.71
C ILE A 140 -1.03 10.25 -4.76
N MET A 141 -0.56 11.45 -4.41
CA MET A 141 0.35 12.24 -5.23
C MET A 141 1.51 12.76 -4.40
N PHE A 142 2.66 12.94 -5.03
CA PHE A 142 3.82 13.60 -4.42
C PHE A 142 3.95 15.02 -4.97
N ALA A 143 4.18 15.99 -4.09
CA ALA A 143 4.42 17.38 -4.45
C ALA A 143 5.92 17.70 -4.36
N PHE A 144 6.55 18.09 -5.47
CA PHE A 144 7.98 18.39 -5.50
C PHE A 144 8.27 19.81 -5.93
N TYR A 145 9.22 20.45 -5.23
CA TYR A 145 9.97 21.56 -5.74
C TYR A 145 11.23 21.06 -6.46
N ASN A 146 11.59 21.72 -7.55
CA ASN A 146 12.87 21.56 -8.20
C ASN A 146 13.77 22.75 -7.87
N ILE A 147 14.88 22.52 -7.20
CA ILE A 147 15.85 23.56 -6.81
C ILE A 147 17.00 23.74 -7.81
N LYS A 148 16.91 23.10 -9.00
CA LYS A 148 17.91 23.25 -10.06
C LYS A 148 17.54 24.35 -11.04
N ASP A 149 18.55 24.83 -11.75
CA ASP A 149 18.41 25.82 -12.82
C ASP A 149 17.71 25.27 -14.08
N GLU A 150 17.63 23.96 -14.19
CA GLU A 150 17.08 23.23 -15.33
C GLU A 150 15.82 22.46 -14.94
N ASP A 151 14.93 22.26 -15.90
CA ASP A 151 13.76 21.40 -15.71
C ASP A 151 14.21 19.96 -15.46
N VAL A 152 13.50 19.26 -14.58
CA VAL A 152 13.71 17.84 -14.31
C VAL A 152 12.57 17.03 -14.91
N ILE A 153 12.92 16.07 -15.76
CA ILE A 153 11.95 15.13 -16.33
C ILE A 153 11.91 13.88 -15.45
N ILE A 154 10.73 13.54 -14.96
CA ILE A 154 10.42 12.29 -14.31
C ILE A 154 9.70 11.40 -15.30
N LYS A 155 10.20 10.20 -15.49
CA LYS A 155 9.58 9.23 -16.40
C LYS A 155 8.56 8.35 -15.68
N LYS A 156 7.53 7.91 -16.40
CA LYS A 156 6.62 6.88 -15.93
C LYS A 156 7.39 5.65 -15.44
N GLY A 157 6.99 5.08 -14.30
CA GLY A 157 7.66 3.94 -13.67
C GLY A 157 8.95 4.31 -12.91
N GLU A 158 9.33 5.60 -12.91
CA GLU A 158 10.45 6.04 -12.11
C GLU A 158 10.04 6.16 -10.64
N CYS A 159 10.82 5.54 -9.74
CA CYS A 159 10.59 5.65 -8.31
C CYS A 159 10.88 7.08 -7.84
N ILE A 160 9.85 7.75 -7.33
CA ILE A 160 9.89 9.17 -6.91
C ILE A 160 9.95 9.35 -5.40
N GLY A 161 9.51 8.37 -4.62
CA GLY A 161 9.44 8.43 -3.18
C GLY A 161 9.28 7.06 -2.56
N GLN A 162 9.02 7.04 -1.27
CA GLN A 162 8.70 5.84 -0.53
C GLN A 162 7.58 6.10 0.46
N ALA A 163 6.77 5.08 0.73
CA ALA A 163 5.66 5.12 1.65
C ALA A 163 5.90 4.16 2.83
N ILE A 164 5.58 4.60 4.06
CA ILE A 164 5.76 3.80 5.27
C ILE A 164 4.46 3.82 6.07
N PHE A 165 3.88 2.65 6.36
CA PHE A 165 2.79 2.53 7.32
C PHE A 165 3.33 2.65 8.74
N GLN A 166 2.69 3.49 9.54
CA GLN A 166 3.08 3.75 10.93
C GLN A 166 1.85 3.82 11.82
N LYS A 167 1.97 3.36 13.07
CA LYS A 167 0.97 3.60 14.10
C LYS A 167 1.12 4.99 14.68
N TYR A 168 -0.01 5.60 15.08
CA TYR A 168 -0.04 6.87 15.79
C TYR A 168 -0.88 6.76 17.06
N PHE A 169 -0.72 7.72 17.93
CA PHE A 169 -1.47 7.81 19.18
C PHE A 169 -2.29 9.10 19.20
N LEU A 170 -3.46 9.02 19.82
CA LEU A 170 -4.31 10.18 20.06
C LEU A 170 -3.88 10.88 21.34
N ALA A 171 -4.10 12.19 21.43
CA ALA A 171 -3.93 12.94 22.65
C ALA A 171 -5.04 12.62 23.67
N ASP A 172 -4.76 12.84 24.95
CA ASP A 172 -5.79 12.78 25.99
C ASP A 172 -6.90 13.80 25.66
N ASN A 173 -8.13 13.39 25.83
CA ASN A 173 -9.33 14.20 25.52
C ASN A 173 -9.51 14.55 24.03
N ASP A 174 -8.96 13.74 23.12
CA ASP A 174 -9.31 13.86 21.69
C ASP A 174 -10.82 13.67 21.50
N ALA A 175 -11.44 14.60 20.76
CA ALA A 175 -12.88 14.62 20.48
C ALA A 175 -13.17 14.86 18.98
N ALA A 176 -12.27 14.46 18.09
CA ALA A 176 -12.45 14.61 16.65
C ALA A 176 -13.52 13.64 16.12
N GLU A 177 -14.68 14.18 15.68
CA GLU A 177 -15.79 13.40 15.11
C GLU A 177 -16.08 13.75 13.63
N GLY A 178 -15.26 14.61 13.03
CA GLY A 178 -15.44 15.06 11.64
C GLY A 178 -15.20 13.93 10.63
N THR A 179 -15.90 13.98 9.51
CA THR A 179 -15.67 13.09 8.35
C THR A 179 -14.98 13.85 7.24
N ARG A 180 -14.03 13.18 6.56
CA ARG A 180 -13.34 13.77 5.42
C ARG A 180 -14.19 13.71 4.16
N GLU A 181 -14.35 14.85 3.48
CA GLU A 181 -15.06 14.92 2.19
C GLU A 181 -14.10 14.92 0.98
N GLY A 182 -12.82 15.35 1.17
CA GLY A 182 -11.84 15.44 0.08
C GLY A 182 -10.39 15.47 0.55
N GLY A 183 -9.48 15.91 -0.33
CA GLY A 183 -8.03 15.97 -0.11
C GLY A 183 -7.47 17.39 -0.05
N PHE A 184 -6.14 17.50 0.16
CA PHE A 184 -5.35 18.74 0.08
C PHE A 184 -5.91 19.92 0.87
N GLY A 185 -6.28 19.71 2.15
CA GLY A 185 -6.74 20.77 3.05
C GLY A 185 -8.26 20.98 3.08
N SER A 186 -9.06 20.06 2.52
CA SER A 186 -10.52 20.13 2.55
C SER A 186 -11.15 20.04 3.96
N THR A 187 -10.36 19.66 4.97
CA THR A 187 -10.79 19.59 6.38
C THR A 187 -10.76 20.94 7.11
N SER A 188 -10.23 21.98 6.45
CA SER A 188 -10.17 23.35 7.00
C SER A 188 -11.34 24.16 6.43
N LYS A 189 -12.53 24.03 7.03
CA LYS A 189 -13.66 24.97 6.88
C LYS A 189 -13.95 25.61 8.19
#